data_4abc3163848434e18c0e1caa035dcf19
#
_entry.id   4abc3163848434e18c0e1caa035dcf19
#
_cell.length_a   1.000
_cell.length_b   1.000
_cell.length_c   1.000
_cell.angle_alpha   90.00
_cell.angle_beta   90.00
_cell.angle_gamma   90.00
#
_symmetry.space_group_name_H-M   'P 1'
#
loop_
_entity.id
_entity.type
_entity.pdbx_description
1 polymer ?
#
loop_
_entity_poly.entity_id
_entity_poly.type
_entity_poly.pdbx_seq_one_letter_code
_entity_poly.pdbx_strand_id
1 'polypeptide(L)'
;MAGQYVAFDIGEAQVKIVSFAGGKVKKAVSEELPDRLVAGGEILSMDAMGDFLKEVARKNGIGRGNAGVILPGSLVFTRNVTVPPMTDAQLAYNLPFEFKDYLTEEKSKYFFDYAVDSVKKKASGEPEEMDLFACATLKHTIEEYREMFRRAGFKLRCAIPEEAAYAAMLENYGKSHPDSADRCIADIGHRGTRLYMYRGSKFQTKRTVELGLFDLEQKISDEKGVDIHMAHTHLMTDYQDVLSEDSSRELYNRMAVEIMKAVNFYNYNNREQSLREIYLCGGGTAVAPLQEAIRQMTDLDVHPVTELLPDTGSEEPWLFARAVGCGLEM
;
A
#
# COMPACT_ATOMS: atom_id res chain seq x y z
N MET A 1 -3.59 -23.50 -16.92
CA MET A 1 -4.77 -22.68 -16.60
C MET A 1 -4.37 -21.83 -15.40
N ALA A 2 -4.32 -20.50 -15.54
CA ALA A 2 -4.08 -19.62 -14.41
C ALA A 2 -5.23 -19.85 -13.40
N GLY A 3 -4.88 -20.33 -12.21
CA GLY A 3 -5.83 -20.66 -11.16
C GLY A 3 -6.56 -19.40 -10.66
N GLN A 4 -7.63 -19.60 -9.92
CA GLN A 4 -8.27 -18.54 -9.16
C GLN A 4 -7.41 -18.25 -7.93
N TYR A 5 -7.18 -16.97 -7.64
CA TYR A 5 -6.48 -16.51 -6.45
C TYR A 5 -7.10 -15.23 -5.91
N VAL A 6 -6.80 -14.90 -4.66
CA VAL A 6 -7.41 -13.80 -3.94
C VAL A 6 -6.35 -12.99 -3.24
N ALA A 7 -6.32 -11.68 -3.46
CA ALA A 7 -5.44 -10.75 -2.78
C ALA A 7 -6.19 -10.01 -1.66
N PHE A 8 -5.53 -9.88 -0.51
CA PHE A 8 -6.07 -9.25 0.69
C PHE A 8 -5.21 -8.07 1.11
N ASP A 9 -5.83 -6.92 1.30
CA ASP A 9 -5.27 -5.74 1.93
C ASP A 9 -6.03 -5.49 3.24
N ILE A 10 -5.38 -5.78 4.36
CA ILE A 10 -5.95 -5.60 5.70
C ILE A 10 -5.48 -4.25 6.22
N GLY A 11 -6.38 -3.26 6.16
CA GLY A 11 -6.14 -1.93 6.71
C GLY A 11 -6.55 -1.81 8.17
N GLU A 12 -6.61 -0.59 8.71
CA GLU A 12 -7.05 -0.35 10.09
C GLU A 12 -8.57 -0.29 10.23
N ALA A 13 -9.27 0.29 9.26
CA ALA A 13 -10.73 0.43 9.31
C ALA A 13 -11.45 -0.62 8.44
N GLN A 14 -10.82 -1.09 7.37
CA GLN A 14 -11.44 -1.95 6.37
C GLN A 14 -10.46 -3.00 5.85
N VAL A 15 -11.00 -4.18 5.48
CA VAL A 15 -10.31 -5.15 4.63
C VAL A 15 -10.75 -4.95 3.17
N LYS A 16 -9.80 -4.96 2.24
CA LYS A 16 -10.04 -4.95 0.80
C LYS A 16 -9.62 -6.28 0.22
N ILE A 17 -10.50 -6.87 -0.57
CA ILE A 17 -10.31 -8.22 -1.13
C ILE A 17 -10.54 -8.14 -2.64
N VAL A 18 -9.58 -8.61 -3.41
CA VAL A 18 -9.69 -8.69 -4.87
C VAL A 18 -9.48 -10.13 -5.31
N SER A 19 -10.46 -10.69 -6.00
CA SER A 19 -10.34 -12.02 -6.58
C SER A 19 -9.97 -11.93 -8.05
N PHE A 20 -9.13 -12.85 -8.48
CA PHE A 20 -8.62 -12.96 -9.84
C PHE A 20 -8.94 -14.31 -10.44
N ALA A 21 -9.18 -14.32 -11.75
CA ALA A 21 -9.25 -15.55 -12.55
C ALA A 21 -8.72 -15.26 -13.96
N GLY A 22 -7.80 -16.12 -14.44
CA GLY A 22 -7.17 -15.91 -15.74
C GLY A 22 -6.36 -14.62 -15.85
N GLY A 23 -5.75 -14.17 -14.75
CA GLY A 23 -4.97 -12.92 -14.69
C GLY A 23 -5.80 -11.63 -14.70
N LYS A 24 -7.14 -11.72 -14.59
CA LYS A 24 -8.03 -10.56 -14.59
C LYS A 24 -8.79 -10.45 -13.27
N VAL A 25 -9.05 -9.23 -12.84
CA VAL A 25 -9.93 -8.95 -11.71
C VAL A 25 -11.33 -9.51 -12.02
N LYS A 26 -11.91 -10.20 -11.06
CA LYS A 26 -13.28 -10.75 -11.13
C LYS A 26 -14.22 -10.09 -10.16
N LYS A 27 -13.73 -9.77 -8.98
CA LYS A 27 -14.52 -9.14 -7.93
C LYS A 27 -13.59 -8.37 -7.01
N ALA A 28 -13.99 -7.17 -6.66
CA ALA A 28 -13.38 -6.34 -5.62
C ALA A 28 -14.43 -6.07 -4.53
N VAL A 29 -14.04 -6.21 -3.26
CA VAL A 29 -14.93 -6.06 -2.11
C VAL A 29 -14.18 -5.37 -0.99
N SER A 30 -14.81 -4.38 -0.35
CA SER A 30 -14.38 -3.81 0.92
C SER A 30 -15.41 -4.14 2.01
N GLU A 31 -14.93 -4.43 3.22
CA GLU A 31 -15.77 -4.63 4.40
C GLU A 31 -15.12 -3.95 5.59
N GLU A 32 -15.93 -3.30 6.42
CA GLU A 32 -15.47 -2.69 7.66
C GLU A 32 -14.97 -3.74 8.65
N LEU A 33 -13.88 -3.43 9.33
CA LEU A 33 -13.35 -4.29 10.37
C LEU A 33 -14.13 -4.08 11.67
N PRO A 34 -14.39 -5.16 12.43
CA PRO A 34 -14.87 -5.04 13.79
C PRO A 34 -13.91 -4.20 14.64
N ASP A 35 -14.46 -3.43 15.56
CA ASP A 35 -13.69 -2.64 16.52
C ASP A 35 -12.62 -3.48 17.22
N ARG A 36 -11.44 -2.89 17.35
CA ARG A 36 -10.30 -3.51 18.03
C ARG A 36 -9.81 -4.83 17.41
N LEU A 37 -10.07 -5.07 16.14
CA LEU A 37 -9.48 -6.23 15.45
C LEU A 37 -8.09 -5.89 14.90
N VAL A 38 -7.88 -4.63 14.52
CA VAL A 38 -6.59 -4.06 14.11
C VAL A 38 -6.35 -2.77 14.90
N ALA A 39 -5.12 -2.55 15.37
CA ALA A 39 -4.70 -1.30 16.00
C ALA A 39 -3.22 -1.03 15.68
N GLY A 40 -2.91 0.21 15.26
CA GLY A 40 -1.54 0.61 14.91
C GLY A 40 -0.95 -0.20 13.76
N GLY A 41 -1.80 -0.71 12.85
CA GLY A 41 -1.39 -1.57 11.75
C GLY A 41 -1.17 -3.05 12.13
N GLU A 42 -1.40 -3.43 13.39
CA GLU A 42 -1.23 -4.81 13.87
C GLU A 42 -2.57 -5.51 14.11
N ILE A 43 -2.68 -6.77 13.71
CA ILE A 43 -3.84 -7.62 13.96
C ILE A 43 -3.77 -8.08 15.42
N LEU A 44 -4.76 -7.69 16.25
CA LEU A 44 -4.77 -7.99 17.67
C LEU A 44 -5.15 -9.46 17.99
N SER A 45 -5.84 -10.13 17.05
CA SER A 45 -6.19 -11.54 17.18
C SER A 45 -6.22 -12.19 15.79
N MET A 46 -5.22 -13.00 15.49
CA MET A 46 -5.13 -13.76 14.24
C MET A 46 -6.31 -14.72 14.05
N ASP A 47 -6.78 -15.35 15.15
CA ASP A 47 -7.93 -16.24 15.12
C ASP A 47 -9.23 -15.52 14.77
N ALA A 48 -9.50 -14.39 15.42
CA ALA A 48 -10.69 -13.59 15.14
C ALA A 48 -10.65 -13.00 13.72
N MET A 49 -9.49 -12.56 13.26
CA MET A 49 -9.29 -12.08 11.89
C MET A 49 -9.55 -13.21 10.88
N GLY A 50 -9.03 -14.41 11.13
CA GLY A 50 -9.29 -15.58 10.27
C GLY A 50 -10.77 -15.93 10.16
N ASP A 51 -11.52 -15.87 11.26
CA ASP A 51 -12.97 -16.12 11.25
C ASP A 51 -13.72 -14.98 10.52
N PHE A 52 -13.32 -13.73 10.72
CA PHE A 52 -13.87 -12.57 10.02
C PHE A 52 -13.65 -12.69 8.51
N LEU A 53 -12.43 -12.94 8.06
CA LEU A 53 -12.11 -13.10 6.64
C LEU A 53 -12.90 -14.25 5.99
N LYS A 54 -13.11 -15.35 6.73
CA LYS A 54 -13.93 -16.48 6.28
C LYS A 54 -15.38 -16.05 6.06
N GLU A 55 -15.94 -15.26 6.97
CA GLU A 55 -17.31 -14.79 6.88
C GLU A 55 -17.48 -13.79 5.70
N VAL A 56 -16.56 -12.83 5.59
CA VAL A 56 -16.53 -11.87 4.47
C VAL A 56 -16.46 -12.59 3.13
N ALA A 57 -15.55 -13.55 3.00
CA ALA A 57 -15.42 -14.34 1.78
C ALA A 57 -16.72 -15.10 1.44
N ARG A 58 -17.35 -15.74 2.44
CA ARG A 58 -18.62 -16.46 2.28
C ARG A 58 -19.76 -15.53 1.87
N LYS A 59 -19.94 -14.38 2.58
CA LYS A 59 -20.96 -13.35 2.30
C LYS A 59 -20.85 -12.85 0.86
N ASN A 60 -19.63 -12.68 0.38
CA ASN A 60 -19.34 -12.12 -0.93
C ASN A 60 -19.16 -13.15 -2.05
N GLY A 61 -19.35 -14.44 -1.77
CA GLY A 61 -19.20 -15.50 -2.77
C GLY A 61 -17.76 -15.65 -3.32
N ILE A 62 -16.75 -15.30 -2.50
CA ILE A 62 -15.34 -15.48 -2.84
C ILE A 62 -14.95 -16.92 -2.54
N GLY A 63 -14.57 -17.64 -3.59
CA GLY A 63 -14.18 -19.05 -3.48
C GLY A 63 -12.87 -19.25 -2.73
N ARG A 64 -12.71 -20.43 -2.10
CA ARG A 64 -11.45 -20.85 -1.48
C ARG A 64 -10.35 -20.99 -2.53
N GLY A 65 -9.10 -20.78 -2.15
CA GLY A 65 -7.98 -20.92 -3.08
C GLY A 65 -6.66 -20.38 -2.54
N ASN A 66 -5.78 -20.04 -3.45
CA ASN A 66 -4.54 -19.36 -3.14
C ASN A 66 -4.81 -17.90 -2.73
N ALA A 67 -4.07 -17.43 -1.74
CA ALA A 67 -4.16 -16.06 -1.24
C ALA A 67 -2.81 -15.36 -1.31
N GLY A 68 -2.87 -14.06 -1.59
CA GLY A 68 -1.81 -13.10 -1.35
C GLY A 68 -2.24 -12.08 -0.30
N VAL A 69 -1.28 -11.53 0.44
CA VAL A 69 -1.53 -10.49 1.45
C VAL A 69 -0.47 -9.43 1.41
N ILE A 70 -0.87 -8.20 1.68
CA ILE A 70 0.03 -7.08 1.89
C ILE A 70 0.43 -7.07 3.37
N LEU A 71 1.72 -7.07 3.64
CA LEU A 71 2.26 -6.88 4.98
C LEU A 71 2.38 -5.38 5.29
N PRO A 72 1.88 -4.91 6.43
CA PRO A 72 2.08 -3.53 6.85
C PRO A 72 3.55 -3.24 7.13
N GLY A 73 3.95 -1.99 6.94
CA GLY A 73 5.35 -1.57 7.11
C GLY A 73 5.93 -1.77 8.50
N SER A 74 5.11 -2.03 9.54
CA SER A 74 5.55 -2.42 10.88
C SER A 74 6.10 -3.85 10.98
N LEU A 75 5.71 -4.73 10.03
CA LEU A 75 6.06 -6.16 10.04
C LEU A 75 7.13 -6.53 9.01
N VAL A 76 7.53 -5.61 8.15
CA VAL A 76 8.50 -5.87 7.08
C VAL A 76 9.49 -4.73 6.94
N PHE A 77 10.77 -5.04 6.97
CA PHE A 77 11.83 -4.09 6.64
C PHE A 77 12.04 -4.10 5.12
N THR A 78 12.03 -2.93 4.51
CA THR A 78 12.29 -2.78 3.06
C THR A 78 13.44 -1.81 2.84
N ARG A 79 14.26 -2.06 1.84
CA ARG A 79 15.32 -1.13 1.42
C ARG A 79 15.79 -1.36 0.00
N ASN A 80 16.27 -0.30 -0.62
CA ASN A 80 17.04 -0.40 -1.86
C ASN A 80 18.51 -0.66 -1.51
N VAL A 81 19.12 -1.63 -2.17
CA VAL A 81 20.53 -1.98 -2.01
C VAL A 81 21.21 -2.10 -3.36
N THR A 82 22.44 -1.62 -3.45
CA THR A 82 23.29 -1.82 -4.63
C THR A 82 24.41 -2.80 -4.24
N VAL A 83 24.52 -3.89 -4.97
CA VAL A 83 25.49 -4.95 -4.72
C VAL A 83 26.30 -5.27 -5.98
N PRO A 84 27.50 -5.84 -5.87
CA PRO A 84 28.19 -6.44 -7.02
C PRO A 84 27.33 -7.52 -7.65
N PRO A 85 27.55 -7.86 -8.94
CA PRO A 85 26.82 -8.94 -9.60
C PRO A 85 26.99 -10.27 -8.85
N MET A 86 25.86 -10.87 -8.47
CA MET A 86 25.78 -12.09 -7.68
C MET A 86 24.80 -13.05 -8.28
N THR A 87 25.03 -14.34 -8.10
CA THR A 87 24.03 -15.39 -8.34
C THR A 87 23.00 -15.42 -7.22
N ASP A 88 21.84 -16.04 -7.44
CA ASP A 88 20.80 -16.19 -6.41
C ASP A 88 21.34 -16.83 -5.12
N ALA A 89 22.21 -17.82 -5.22
CA ALA A 89 22.83 -18.46 -4.07
C ALA A 89 23.75 -17.49 -3.29
N GLN A 90 24.48 -16.62 -3.98
CA GLN A 90 25.30 -15.58 -3.37
C GLN A 90 24.45 -14.48 -2.74
N LEU A 91 23.36 -14.07 -3.40
CA LEU A 91 22.40 -13.10 -2.84
C LEU A 91 21.74 -13.66 -1.58
N ALA A 92 21.25 -14.89 -1.59
CA ALA A 92 20.66 -15.53 -0.41
C ALA A 92 21.62 -15.57 0.79
N TYR A 93 22.94 -15.69 0.57
CA TYR A 93 23.94 -15.66 1.63
C TYR A 93 24.27 -14.22 2.09
N ASN A 94 24.35 -13.27 1.16
CA ASN A 94 24.82 -11.91 1.45
C ASN A 94 23.71 -10.96 1.89
N LEU A 95 22.47 -11.12 1.37
CA LEU A 95 21.36 -10.24 1.64
C LEU A 95 21.08 -10.01 3.15
N PRO A 96 21.17 -11.04 4.04
CA PRO A 96 21.01 -10.82 5.48
C PRO A 96 21.98 -9.80 6.10
N PHE A 97 23.16 -9.57 5.50
CA PHE A 97 24.12 -8.60 6.01
C PHE A 97 23.72 -7.16 5.68
N GLU A 98 22.95 -6.97 4.60
CA GLU A 98 22.41 -5.66 4.25
C GLU A 98 21.35 -5.17 5.25
N PHE A 99 20.76 -6.09 6.03
CA PHE A 99 19.75 -5.79 7.04
C PHE A 99 20.29 -5.75 8.48
N LYS A 100 21.59 -5.99 8.72
CA LYS A 100 22.16 -6.17 10.07
C LYS A 100 21.79 -5.07 11.07
N ASP A 101 21.67 -3.81 10.60
CA ASP A 101 21.39 -2.65 11.46
C ASP A 101 19.89 -2.47 11.74
N TYR A 102 19.05 -3.27 11.11
CA TYR A 102 17.57 -3.24 11.22
C TYR A 102 17.01 -4.46 11.98
N LEU A 103 17.80 -5.55 12.05
CA LEU A 103 17.32 -6.77 12.70
C LEU A 103 17.41 -6.64 14.21
N THR A 104 16.31 -6.94 14.89
CA THR A 104 16.22 -6.97 16.35
C THR A 104 16.49 -8.35 16.94
N GLU A 105 16.46 -9.38 16.08
CA GLU A 105 16.71 -10.78 16.45
C GLU A 105 17.78 -11.40 15.55
N GLU A 106 18.15 -12.66 15.82
CA GLU A 106 19.13 -13.39 14.98
C GLU A 106 18.62 -13.51 13.53
N LYS A 107 19.53 -13.31 12.57
CA LYS A 107 19.21 -13.39 11.13
C LYS A 107 18.51 -14.70 10.71
N SER A 108 18.77 -15.80 11.41
CA SER A 108 18.15 -17.11 11.18
C SER A 108 16.63 -17.13 11.39
N LYS A 109 16.10 -16.15 12.14
CA LYS A 109 14.67 -15.98 12.42
C LYS A 109 13.92 -15.18 11.36
N TYR A 110 14.61 -14.66 10.33
CA TYR A 110 14.01 -13.87 9.27
C TYR A 110 13.92 -14.64 7.95
N PHE A 111 12.90 -14.33 7.18
CA PHE A 111 12.90 -14.52 5.74
C PHE A 111 13.46 -13.27 5.09
N PHE A 112 14.22 -13.46 4.01
CA PHE A 112 14.74 -12.40 3.16
C PHE A 112 14.29 -12.68 1.73
N ASP A 113 13.90 -11.64 1.02
CA ASP A 113 13.53 -11.73 -0.38
C ASP A 113 13.93 -10.45 -1.11
N TYR A 114 13.97 -10.49 -2.44
CA TYR A 114 14.39 -9.36 -3.25
C TYR A 114 13.79 -9.39 -4.66
N ALA A 115 13.68 -8.22 -5.25
CA ALA A 115 13.47 -8.04 -6.68
C ALA A 115 14.68 -7.33 -7.30
N VAL A 116 15.07 -7.69 -8.52
CA VAL A 116 16.15 -7.02 -9.26
C VAL A 116 15.56 -5.83 -10.02
N ASP A 117 15.88 -4.63 -9.58
CA ASP A 117 15.44 -3.39 -10.22
C ASP A 117 16.24 -3.07 -11.48
N SER A 118 17.56 -3.26 -11.43
CA SER A 118 18.44 -3.04 -12.58
C SER A 118 19.78 -3.75 -12.46
N VAL A 119 20.39 -4.02 -13.60
CA VAL A 119 21.78 -4.47 -13.70
C VAL A 119 22.54 -3.48 -14.57
N LYS A 120 23.44 -2.71 -13.95
CA LYS A 120 24.35 -1.82 -14.66
C LYS A 120 25.45 -2.64 -15.30
N LYS A 121 25.85 -2.26 -16.53
CA LYS A 121 26.91 -2.94 -17.28
C LYS A 121 28.04 -1.98 -17.58
N LYS A 122 29.27 -2.51 -17.55
CA LYS A 122 30.47 -1.83 -18.04
C LYS A 122 30.37 -1.58 -19.56
N ALA A 123 31.24 -0.74 -20.06
CA ALA A 123 31.37 -0.53 -21.51
C ALA A 123 31.71 -1.85 -22.27
N SER A 124 32.30 -2.84 -21.60
CA SER A 124 32.56 -4.19 -22.10
C SER A 124 31.31 -5.06 -22.26
N GLY A 125 30.16 -4.63 -21.66
CA GLY A 125 28.91 -5.41 -21.61
C GLY A 125 28.81 -6.33 -20.37
N GLU A 126 29.87 -6.48 -19.59
CA GLU A 126 29.85 -7.27 -18.35
C GLU A 126 29.03 -6.58 -17.25
N PRO A 127 28.29 -7.32 -16.40
CA PRO A 127 27.62 -6.75 -15.24
C PRO A 127 28.63 -6.06 -14.31
N GLU A 128 28.26 -4.90 -13.76
CA GLU A 128 29.08 -4.11 -12.84
C GLU A 128 28.43 -3.99 -11.47
N GLU A 129 27.15 -3.66 -11.44
CA GLU A 129 26.34 -3.49 -10.24
C GLU A 129 24.92 -4.00 -10.45
N MET A 130 24.29 -4.44 -9.38
CA MET A 130 22.88 -4.81 -9.33
C MET A 130 22.17 -3.93 -8.29
N ASP A 131 21.13 -3.23 -8.72
CA ASP A 131 20.23 -2.53 -7.81
C ASP A 131 19.06 -3.45 -7.48
N LEU A 132 18.79 -3.63 -6.19
CA LEU A 132 17.77 -4.52 -5.68
C LEU A 132 16.80 -3.73 -4.79
N PHE A 133 15.51 -4.04 -4.91
CA PHE A 133 14.56 -3.80 -3.83
C PHE A 133 14.49 -5.05 -2.95
N ALA A 134 14.87 -4.93 -1.70
CA ALA A 134 15.01 -6.06 -0.78
C ALA A 134 14.10 -5.91 0.44
N CYS A 135 13.64 -7.04 0.99
CA CYS A 135 12.83 -7.06 2.20
C CYS A 135 13.25 -8.14 3.17
N ALA A 136 12.91 -7.92 4.45
CA ALA A 136 13.10 -8.89 5.53
C ALA A 136 11.88 -8.86 6.48
N THR A 137 11.39 -10.03 6.87
CA THR A 137 10.31 -10.19 7.87
C THR A 137 10.56 -11.39 8.75
N LEU A 138 10.03 -11.38 9.97
CA LEU A 138 10.17 -12.49 10.91
C LEU A 138 9.42 -13.72 10.41
N LYS A 139 10.03 -14.90 10.56
CA LYS A 139 9.44 -16.18 10.16
C LYS A 139 8.14 -16.46 10.89
N HIS A 140 8.09 -16.19 12.19
CA HIS A 140 6.87 -16.40 12.98
C HIS A 140 5.70 -15.55 12.48
N THR A 141 5.95 -14.31 12.06
CA THR A 141 4.92 -13.46 11.44
C THR A 141 4.27 -14.15 10.22
N ILE A 142 5.10 -14.69 9.33
CA ILE A 142 4.58 -15.42 8.16
C ILE A 142 3.82 -16.68 8.57
N GLU A 143 4.26 -17.39 9.61
CA GLU A 143 3.58 -18.57 10.13
C GLU A 143 2.21 -18.23 10.74
N GLU A 144 2.11 -17.14 11.49
CA GLU A 144 0.85 -16.63 12.04
C GLU A 144 -0.14 -16.24 10.92
N TYR A 145 0.32 -15.51 9.90
CA TYR A 145 -0.49 -15.19 8.73
C TYR A 145 -0.93 -16.43 7.96
N ARG A 146 -0.06 -17.43 7.79
CA ARG A 146 -0.43 -18.73 7.17
C ARG A 146 -1.55 -19.40 7.91
N GLU A 147 -1.47 -19.44 9.24
CA GLU A 147 -2.48 -20.08 10.07
C GLU A 147 -3.81 -19.33 10.02
N MET A 148 -3.78 -18.01 10.11
CA MET A 148 -4.93 -17.12 9.95
C MET A 148 -5.64 -17.38 8.61
N PHE A 149 -4.90 -17.40 7.49
CA PHE A 149 -5.47 -17.67 6.17
C PHE A 149 -5.98 -19.10 6.03
N ARG A 150 -5.29 -20.07 6.63
CA ARG A 150 -5.77 -21.47 6.69
C ARG A 150 -7.13 -21.57 7.39
N ARG A 151 -7.30 -20.85 8.49
CA ARG A 151 -8.56 -20.74 9.24
C ARG A 151 -9.65 -20.07 8.39
N ALA A 152 -9.31 -19.05 7.64
CA ALA A 152 -10.21 -18.39 6.68
C ALA A 152 -10.57 -19.29 5.47
N GLY A 153 -9.88 -20.41 5.28
CA GLY A 153 -10.11 -21.34 4.17
C GLY A 153 -9.27 -21.07 2.93
N PHE A 154 -8.18 -20.29 3.07
CA PHE A 154 -7.26 -19.96 1.99
C PHE A 154 -5.87 -20.55 2.25
N LYS A 155 -5.09 -20.70 1.18
CA LYS A 155 -3.68 -21.09 1.24
C LYS A 155 -2.82 -19.88 0.92
N LEU A 156 -2.19 -19.29 1.93
CA LEU A 156 -1.27 -18.17 1.72
C LEU A 156 -0.08 -18.62 0.85
N ARG A 157 0.12 -17.92 -0.26
CA ARG A 157 1.17 -18.18 -1.26
C ARG A 157 2.11 -17.00 -1.43
N CYS A 158 1.62 -15.81 -1.22
CA CYS A 158 2.33 -14.58 -1.41
C CYS A 158 2.08 -13.64 -0.22
N ALA A 159 3.14 -13.04 0.31
CA ALA A 159 3.07 -11.99 1.32
C ALA A 159 4.10 -10.94 0.92
N ILE A 160 3.65 -9.74 0.55
CA ILE A 160 4.50 -8.70 0.00
C ILE A 160 4.38 -7.39 0.80
N PRO A 161 5.42 -6.57 0.82
CA PRO A 161 5.33 -5.23 1.38
C PRO A 161 4.46 -4.30 0.51
N GLU A 162 3.96 -3.23 1.12
CA GLU A 162 3.12 -2.22 0.45
C GLU A 162 3.81 -1.65 -0.80
N GLU A 163 5.12 -1.40 -0.72
CA GLU A 163 5.94 -0.87 -1.82
C GLU A 163 5.95 -1.79 -3.04
N ALA A 164 6.05 -3.09 -2.82
CA ALA A 164 6.04 -4.07 -3.92
C ALA A 164 4.66 -4.14 -4.60
N ALA A 165 3.56 -4.00 -3.82
CA ALA A 165 2.23 -3.98 -4.40
C ALA A 165 2.04 -2.80 -5.37
N TYR A 166 2.47 -1.61 -5.00
CA TYR A 166 2.40 -0.46 -5.90
C TYR A 166 3.38 -0.58 -7.08
N ALA A 167 4.58 -1.16 -6.85
CA ALA A 167 5.53 -1.42 -7.94
C ALA A 167 4.92 -2.34 -9.00
N ALA A 168 4.27 -3.44 -8.62
CA ALA A 168 3.59 -4.36 -9.52
C ALA A 168 2.44 -3.69 -10.31
N MET A 169 1.69 -2.80 -9.66
CA MET A 169 0.66 -2.00 -10.32
C MET A 169 1.28 -1.10 -11.40
N LEU A 170 2.34 -0.36 -11.08
CA LEU A 170 3.04 0.53 -12.00
C LEU A 170 3.73 -0.25 -13.14
N GLU A 171 4.31 -1.42 -12.84
CA GLU A 171 4.88 -2.29 -13.86
C GLU A 171 3.81 -2.78 -14.86
N ASN A 172 2.65 -3.17 -14.33
CA ASN A 172 1.54 -3.58 -15.20
C ASN A 172 1.06 -2.43 -16.09
N TYR A 173 0.93 -1.22 -15.54
CA TYR A 173 0.59 -0.01 -16.30
C TYR A 173 1.65 0.29 -17.36
N GLY A 174 2.93 0.21 -17.01
CA GLY A 174 4.07 0.46 -17.89
C GLY A 174 4.15 -0.47 -19.10
N LYS A 175 3.52 -1.66 -19.09
CA LYS A 175 3.45 -2.56 -20.26
C LYS A 175 2.75 -1.92 -21.46
N SER A 176 1.77 -1.05 -21.21
CA SER A 176 1.05 -0.32 -22.25
C SER A 176 1.46 1.16 -22.35
N HIS A 177 2.12 1.69 -21.32
CA HIS A 177 2.55 3.10 -21.22
C HIS A 177 4.04 3.14 -20.81
N PRO A 178 4.96 2.74 -21.70
CA PRO A 178 6.38 2.64 -21.35
C PRO A 178 6.98 4.03 -21.15
N ASP A 179 7.30 4.36 -19.92
CA ASP A 179 8.05 5.54 -19.52
C ASP A 179 8.86 5.27 -18.24
N SER A 180 9.66 6.25 -17.83
CA SER A 180 10.44 6.21 -16.60
C SER A 180 10.20 7.46 -15.74
N ALA A 181 9.02 8.06 -15.85
CA ALA A 181 8.67 9.26 -15.09
C ALA A 181 8.66 8.98 -13.59
N ASP A 182 9.04 9.97 -12.81
CA ASP A 182 8.91 9.91 -11.36
C ASP A 182 7.44 10.17 -10.99
N ARG A 183 6.86 9.27 -10.19
CA ARG A 183 5.47 9.31 -9.73
C ARG A 183 5.37 9.18 -8.22
N CYS A 184 4.39 9.85 -7.63
CA CYS A 184 4.00 9.66 -6.25
C CYS A 184 2.65 8.94 -6.19
N ILE A 185 2.58 7.86 -5.43
CA ILE A 185 1.30 7.27 -5.00
C ILE A 185 1.03 7.78 -3.59
N ALA A 186 -0.05 8.52 -3.42
CA ALA A 186 -0.49 9.04 -2.12
C ALA A 186 -1.66 8.21 -1.61
N ASP A 187 -1.37 7.32 -0.67
CA ASP A 187 -2.38 6.50 0.01
C ASP A 187 -2.90 7.26 1.23
N ILE A 188 -4.06 7.88 1.07
CA ILE A 188 -4.73 8.64 2.13
C ILE A 188 -5.56 7.67 2.97
N GLY A 189 -4.92 7.15 4.01
CA GLY A 189 -5.48 6.13 4.88
C GLY A 189 -6.31 6.69 6.05
N HIS A 190 -6.76 5.79 6.93
CA HIS A 190 -7.54 6.17 8.11
C HIS A 190 -6.68 6.89 9.16
N ARG A 191 -5.50 6.36 9.51
CA ARG A 191 -4.62 6.92 10.55
C ARG A 191 -3.49 7.80 10.02
N GLY A 192 -3.25 7.82 8.72
CA GLY A 192 -2.17 8.59 8.12
C GLY A 192 -2.15 8.49 6.61
N THR A 193 -1.42 9.40 6.00
CA THR A 193 -1.18 9.44 4.55
C THR A 193 0.23 8.97 4.26
N ARG A 194 0.36 7.97 3.39
CA ARG A 194 1.65 7.43 2.98
C ARG A 194 1.95 7.81 1.54
N LEU A 195 3.10 8.40 1.31
CA LEU A 195 3.57 8.84 0.01
C LEU A 195 4.67 7.90 -0.47
N TYR A 196 4.44 7.19 -1.55
CA TYR A 196 5.38 6.27 -2.16
C TYR A 196 5.89 6.87 -3.46
N MET A 197 7.20 7.14 -3.56
CA MET A 197 7.83 7.71 -4.72
C MET A 197 8.48 6.61 -5.57
N TYR A 198 8.20 6.63 -6.86
CA TYR A 198 8.68 5.67 -7.83
C TYR A 198 9.33 6.35 -9.02
N ARG A 199 10.30 5.68 -9.62
CA ARG A 199 10.84 5.99 -10.95
C ARG A 199 10.44 4.86 -11.89
N GLY A 200 9.48 5.14 -12.80
CA GLY A 200 8.76 4.07 -13.49
C GLY A 200 8.05 3.18 -12.46
N SER A 201 8.43 1.90 -12.37
CA SER A 201 7.95 0.96 -11.34
C SER A 201 8.94 0.74 -10.18
N LYS A 202 10.14 1.38 -10.21
CA LYS A 202 11.16 1.18 -9.20
C LYS A 202 10.92 2.06 -7.99
N PHE A 203 10.74 1.45 -6.83
CA PHE A 203 10.57 2.15 -5.56
C PHE A 203 11.81 2.97 -5.20
N GLN A 204 11.63 4.25 -4.87
CA GLN A 204 12.70 5.15 -4.47
C GLN A 204 12.69 5.39 -2.97
N THR A 205 11.59 5.86 -2.44
CA THR A 205 11.45 6.17 -1.01
C THR A 205 9.98 6.30 -0.63
N LYS A 206 9.70 6.23 0.68
CA LYS A 206 8.39 6.58 1.23
C LYS A 206 8.47 7.66 2.29
N ARG A 207 7.38 8.39 2.46
CA ARG A 207 7.17 9.36 3.54
C ARG A 207 5.81 9.12 4.15
N THR A 208 5.72 9.26 5.47
CA THR A 208 4.46 9.19 6.19
C THR A 208 4.11 10.58 6.71
N VAL A 209 2.88 10.97 6.48
CA VAL A 209 2.23 12.13 7.09
C VAL A 209 1.26 11.57 8.13
N GLU A 210 1.46 11.91 9.38
CA GLU A 210 0.65 11.42 10.52
C GLU A 210 -0.69 12.18 10.60
N LEU A 211 -1.39 12.24 9.47
CA LEU A 211 -2.73 12.81 9.31
C LEU A 211 -3.51 11.94 8.34
N GLY A 212 -4.71 11.55 8.73
CA GLY A 212 -5.60 10.70 7.96
C GLY A 212 -7.07 11.04 8.17
N LEU A 213 -7.97 10.16 7.74
CA LEU A 213 -9.41 10.37 7.92
C LEU A 213 -9.84 10.45 9.38
N PHE A 214 -9.16 9.72 10.26
CA PHE A 214 -9.46 9.72 11.70
C PHE A 214 -9.34 11.13 12.33
N ASP A 215 -8.40 11.94 11.84
CA ASP A 215 -8.24 13.31 12.34
C ASP A 215 -9.45 14.18 11.99
N LEU A 216 -10.06 13.97 10.81
CA LEU A 216 -11.31 14.62 10.41
C LEU A 216 -12.49 14.11 11.22
N GLU A 217 -12.60 12.80 11.37
CA GLU A 217 -13.65 12.17 12.19
C GLU A 217 -13.59 12.65 13.64
N GLN A 218 -12.39 12.69 14.23
CA GLN A 218 -12.20 13.19 15.60
C GLN A 218 -12.62 14.66 15.73
N LYS A 219 -12.25 15.48 14.74
CA LYS A 219 -12.64 16.89 14.72
C LYS A 219 -14.14 17.07 14.65
N ILE A 220 -14.83 16.32 13.78
CA ILE A 220 -16.29 16.33 13.66
C ILE A 220 -16.94 15.82 14.96
N SER A 221 -16.41 14.75 15.56
CA SER A 221 -16.87 14.19 16.82
C SER A 221 -16.83 15.25 17.94
N ASP A 222 -15.70 15.94 18.06
CA ASP A 222 -15.49 16.97 19.10
C ASP A 222 -16.42 18.19 18.90
N GLU A 223 -16.60 18.65 17.66
CA GLU A 223 -17.39 19.84 17.35
C GLU A 223 -18.91 19.60 17.37
N LYS A 224 -19.35 18.41 16.93
CA LYS A 224 -20.78 18.06 16.90
C LYS A 224 -21.25 17.35 18.16
N GLY A 225 -20.32 16.92 19.06
CA GLY A 225 -20.66 16.18 20.26
C GLY A 225 -21.25 14.79 19.97
N VAL A 226 -20.81 14.16 18.89
CA VAL A 226 -21.24 12.81 18.46
C VAL A 226 -20.11 11.80 18.67
N ASP A 227 -20.45 10.50 18.71
CA ASP A 227 -19.43 9.46 18.75
C ASP A 227 -18.68 9.34 17.40
N ILE A 228 -17.53 8.64 17.41
CA ILE A 228 -16.63 8.55 16.27
C ILE A 228 -17.28 7.84 15.05
N HIS A 229 -18.18 6.89 15.27
CA HIS A 229 -18.87 6.19 14.16
C HIS A 229 -19.91 7.10 13.50
N MET A 230 -20.60 7.91 14.30
CA MET A 230 -21.48 8.96 13.77
C MET A 230 -20.67 10.04 13.04
N ALA A 231 -19.53 10.44 13.58
CA ALA A 231 -18.64 11.38 12.92
C ALA A 231 -18.12 10.84 11.58
N HIS A 232 -17.76 9.55 11.49
CA HIS A 232 -17.46 8.87 10.21
C HIS A 232 -18.63 8.96 9.24
N THR A 233 -19.85 8.66 9.69
CA THR A 233 -21.04 8.76 8.85
C THR A 233 -21.27 10.20 8.36
N HIS A 234 -21.12 11.20 9.26
CA HIS A 234 -21.21 12.62 8.88
C HIS A 234 -20.17 13.00 7.83
N LEU A 235 -18.92 12.56 8.00
CA LEU A 235 -17.83 12.79 7.04
C LEU A 235 -18.15 12.19 5.65
N MET A 236 -18.60 10.94 5.61
CA MET A 236 -18.83 10.22 4.35
C MET A 236 -20.10 10.67 3.62
N THR A 237 -21.07 11.26 4.33
CA THR A 237 -22.33 11.74 3.77
C THR A 237 -22.44 13.25 3.65
N ASP A 238 -21.40 13.97 4.06
CA ASP A 238 -21.40 15.44 4.20
C ASP A 238 -22.59 15.96 5.00
N TYR A 239 -22.96 15.22 6.07
CA TYR A 239 -24.11 15.59 6.88
C TYR A 239 -23.89 16.94 7.57
N GLN A 240 -24.82 17.87 7.37
CA GLN A 240 -24.75 19.26 7.83
C GLN A 240 -23.53 20.05 7.30
N ASP A 241 -23.11 19.75 6.06
CA ASP A 241 -22.03 20.44 5.36
C ASP A 241 -20.68 20.40 6.12
N VAL A 242 -20.42 19.29 6.89
CA VAL A 242 -19.20 19.15 7.70
C VAL A 242 -17.92 19.23 6.88
N LEU A 243 -17.94 18.87 5.59
CA LEU A 243 -16.79 18.99 4.70
C LEU A 243 -16.44 20.45 4.38
N SER A 244 -17.39 21.36 4.53
CA SER A 244 -17.21 22.80 4.22
C SER A 244 -16.89 23.65 5.45
N GLU A 245 -16.83 23.06 6.62
CA GLU A 245 -16.50 23.78 7.87
C GLU A 245 -15.04 24.25 7.88
N ASP A 246 -14.77 25.36 8.54
CA ASP A 246 -13.42 25.96 8.61
C ASP A 246 -12.40 25.00 9.23
N SER A 247 -12.82 24.23 10.23
CA SER A 247 -12.00 23.21 10.89
C SER A 247 -11.61 22.07 9.97
N SER A 248 -12.51 21.61 9.12
CA SER A 248 -12.24 20.60 8.10
C SER A 248 -11.27 21.15 7.03
N ARG A 249 -11.51 22.39 6.60
CA ARG A 249 -10.61 23.08 5.64
C ARG A 249 -9.19 23.27 6.18
N GLU A 250 -9.08 23.58 7.47
CA GLU A 250 -7.76 23.69 8.12
C GLU A 250 -6.99 22.36 8.05
N LEU A 251 -7.66 21.23 8.31
CA LEU A 251 -7.06 19.90 8.21
C LEU A 251 -6.68 19.54 6.78
N TYR A 252 -7.53 19.83 5.79
CA TYR A 252 -7.19 19.60 4.38
C TYR A 252 -5.93 20.38 3.97
N ASN A 253 -5.88 21.67 4.33
CA ASN A 253 -4.73 22.52 4.03
C ASN A 253 -3.47 22.00 4.72
N ARG A 254 -3.57 21.57 5.98
CA ARG A 254 -2.44 20.99 6.72
C ARG A 254 -1.94 19.71 6.06
N MET A 255 -2.82 18.79 5.67
CA MET A 255 -2.45 17.57 4.94
C MET A 255 -1.78 17.90 3.61
N ALA A 256 -2.34 18.83 2.83
CA ALA A 256 -1.79 19.26 1.54
C ALA A 256 -0.39 19.89 1.69
N VAL A 257 -0.17 20.72 2.73
CA VAL A 257 1.15 21.30 3.05
C VAL A 257 2.17 20.22 3.38
N GLU A 258 1.81 19.21 4.18
CA GLU A 258 2.74 18.12 4.51
C GLU A 258 3.07 17.26 3.28
N ILE A 259 2.10 17.00 2.41
CA ILE A 259 2.33 16.33 1.11
C ILE A 259 3.30 17.17 0.26
N MET A 260 3.06 18.47 0.12
CA MET A 260 3.94 19.40 -0.62
C MET A 260 5.37 19.37 -0.07
N LYS A 261 5.54 19.43 1.25
CA LYS A 261 6.88 19.36 1.89
C LYS A 261 7.61 18.07 1.54
N ALA A 262 6.91 16.93 1.59
CA ALA A 262 7.50 15.62 1.27
C ALA A 262 7.94 15.54 -0.19
N VAL A 263 7.12 16.03 -1.12
CA VAL A 263 7.45 16.07 -2.56
C VAL A 263 8.60 17.02 -2.84
N ASN A 264 8.59 18.24 -2.26
CA ASN A 264 9.67 19.20 -2.42
C ASN A 264 11.01 18.65 -1.89
N PHE A 265 10.97 17.91 -0.77
CA PHE A 265 12.16 17.26 -0.25
C PHE A 265 12.69 16.17 -1.21
N TYR A 266 11.79 15.39 -1.80
CA TYR A 266 12.16 14.40 -2.82
C TYR A 266 12.80 15.08 -4.02
N ASN A 267 12.16 16.10 -4.60
CA ASN A 267 12.66 16.84 -5.76
C ASN A 267 14.01 17.53 -5.49
N TYR A 268 14.21 18.06 -4.29
CA TYR A 268 15.48 18.65 -3.89
C TYR A 268 16.64 17.67 -3.96
N ASN A 269 16.38 16.39 -3.58
CA ASN A 269 17.39 15.33 -3.58
C ASN A 269 17.53 14.63 -4.95
N ASN A 270 16.58 14.80 -5.87
CA ASN A 270 16.54 14.14 -7.17
C ASN A 270 16.47 15.16 -8.31
N ARG A 271 17.49 16.01 -8.43
CA ARG A 271 17.52 17.17 -9.34
C ARG A 271 17.49 16.84 -10.84
N GLU A 272 17.85 15.64 -11.22
CA GLU A 272 17.88 15.20 -12.63
C GLU A 272 16.48 14.93 -13.20
N GLN A 273 15.55 14.54 -12.34
CA GLN A 273 14.15 14.33 -12.67
C GLN A 273 13.30 14.91 -11.54
N SER A 274 12.27 15.68 -11.87
CA SER A 274 11.32 16.20 -10.89
C SER A 274 10.02 15.42 -10.95
N LEU A 275 9.58 14.96 -9.78
CA LEU A 275 8.25 14.38 -9.60
C LEU A 275 7.21 15.47 -9.88
N ARG A 276 6.30 15.19 -10.81
CA ARG A 276 5.22 16.09 -11.22
C ARG A 276 3.84 15.49 -11.06
N GLU A 277 3.74 14.16 -11.07
CA GLU A 277 2.47 13.44 -11.01
C GLU A 277 2.27 12.82 -9.63
N ILE A 278 1.09 13.04 -9.06
CA ILE A 278 0.64 12.39 -7.82
C ILE A 278 -0.69 11.68 -8.05
N TYR A 279 -0.75 10.41 -7.68
CA TYR A 279 -1.91 9.55 -7.84
C TYR A 279 -2.53 9.27 -6.47
N LEU A 280 -3.77 9.67 -6.27
CA LEU A 280 -4.46 9.55 -4.99
C LEU A 280 -5.19 8.21 -4.88
N CYS A 281 -5.00 7.52 -3.76
CA CYS A 281 -5.71 6.29 -3.40
C CYS A 281 -6.04 6.26 -1.89
N GLY A 282 -6.72 5.20 -1.46
CA GLY A 282 -7.17 5.06 -0.07
C GLY A 282 -8.50 5.75 0.23
N GLY A 283 -9.02 5.55 1.44
CA GLY A 283 -10.35 6.04 1.85
C GLY A 283 -10.51 7.56 1.78
N GLY A 284 -9.44 8.31 2.02
CA GLY A 284 -9.46 9.78 1.95
C GLY A 284 -9.72 10.35 0.56
N THR A 285 -9.60 9.53 -0.48
CA THR A 285 -9.95 9.93 -1.85
C THR A 285 -11.46 10.19 -2.02
N ALA A 286 -12.30 9.68 -1.13
CA ALA A 286 -13.73 10.01 -1.13
C ALA A 286 -14.01 11.46 -0.70
N VAL A 287 -13.07 12.14 -0.03
CA VAL A 287 -13.21 13.51 0.46
C VAL A 287 -12.78 14.51 -0.62
N ALA A 288 -13.73 14.92 -1.46
CA ALA A 288 -13.46 15.81 -2.60
C ALA A 288 -12.77 17.14 -2.22
N PRO A 289 -13.14 17.86 -1.11
CA PRO A 289 -12.44 19.07 -0.70
C PRO A 289 -10.96 18.86 -0.34
N LEU A 290 -10.59 17.66 0.18
CA LEU A 290 -9.20 17.33 0.44
C LEU A 290 -8.40 17.19 -0.87
N GLN A 291 -8.96 16.53 -1.89
CA GLN A 291 -8.33 16.45 -3.20
C GLN A 291 -8.09 17.84 -3.79
N GLU A 292 -9.09 18.73 -3.67
CA GLU A 292 -8.97 20.09 -4.17
C GLU A 292 -7.90 20.89 -3.42
N ALA A 293 -7.81 20.75 -2.10
CA ALA A 293 -6.74 21.38 -1.31
C ALA A 293 -5.35 20.92 -1.77
N ILE A 294 -5.19 19.61 -2.07
CA ILE A 294 -3.94 19.07 -2.60
C ILE A 294 -3.61 19.72 -3.96
N ARG A 295 -4.60 19.82 -4.88
CA ARG A 295 -4.40 20.45 -6.20
C ARG A 295 -3.99 21.92 -6.08
N GLN A 296 -4.60 22.67 -5.16
CA GLN A 296 -4.35 24.11 -5.01
C GLN A 296 -3.01 24.42 -4.33
N MET A 297 -2.54 23.53 -3.45
CA MET A 297 -1.35 23.78 -2.64
C MET A 297 -0.08 23.12 -3.19
N THR A 298 -0.20 22.24 -4.18
CA THR A 298 0.95 21.58 -4.80
C THR A 298 1.03 21.98 -6.28
N ASP A 299 2.24 22.11 -6.80
CA ASP A 299 2.49 22.31 -8.24
C ASP A 299 2.48 20.96 -8.99
N LEU A 300 1.65 20.01 -8.54
CA LEU A 300 1.59 18.65 -9.06
C LEU A 300 0.33 18.45 -9.90
N ASP A 301 0.47 17.63 -10.92
CA ASP A 301 -0.65 17.05 -11.66
C ASP A 301 -1.28 15.95 -10.80
N VAL A 302 -2.47 16.22 -10.25
CA VAL A 302 -3.17 15.33 -9.32
C VAL A 302 -4.14 14.43 -10.08
N HIS A 303 -3.87 13.13 -10.06
CA HIS A 303 -4.60 12.09 -10.77
C HIS A 303 -5.28 11.11 -9.81
N PRO A 304 -6.40 10.52 -10.17
CA PRO A 304 -6.94 9.37 -9.46
C PRO A 304 -6.09 8.11 -9.78
N VAL A 305 -5.81 7.28 -8.77
CA VAL A 305 -5.05 6.03 -8.98
C VAL A 305 -5.73 5.07 -9.97
N THR A 306 -7.00 5.28 -10.24
CA THR A 306 -7.78 4.48 -11.20
C THR A 306 -7.21 4.50 -12.61
N GLU A 307 -6.46 5.55 -12.98
CA GLU A 307 -5.74 5.62 -14.27
C GLU A 307 -4.64 4.55 -14.38
N LEU A 308 -4.12 4.07 -13.25
CA LEU A 308 -3.06 3.06 -13.17
C LEU A 308 -3.61 1.63 -12.97
N LEU A 309 -4.92 1.50 -12.69
CA LEU A 309 -5.54 0.23 -12.32
C LEU A 309 -6.24 -0.43 -13.51
N PRO A 310 -6.28 -1.77 -13.56
CA PRO A 310 -7.27 -2.46 -14.37
C PRO A 310 -8.69 -2.19 -13.80
N ASP A 311 -9.70 -2.34 -14.63
CA ASP A 311 -11.08 -2.27 -14.19
C ASP A 311 -11.36 -3.26 -13.05
N THR A 312 -11.82 -2.75 -11.91
CA THR A 312 -12.14 -3.53 -10.71
C THR A 312 -13.62 -3.88 -10.62
N GLY A 313 -14.46 -3.25 -11.42
CA GLY A 313 -15.93 -3.36 -11.33
C GLY A 313 -16.49 -2.83 -10.01
N SER A 314 -15.72 -2.05 -9.24
CA SER A 314 -16.15 -1.42 -7.99
C SER A 314 -16.56 0.03 -8.22
N GLU A 315 -17.48 0.54 -7.41
CA GLU A 315 -17.84 1.96 -7.36
C GLU A 315 -16.72 2.80 -6.71
N GLU A 316 -15.89 2.18 -5.88
CA GLU A 316 -14.77 2.82 -5.17
C GLU A 316 -13.42 2.18 -5.55
N PRO A 317 -13.02 2.21 -6.83
CA PRO A 317 -11.83 1.49 -7.30
C PRO A 317 -10.53 1.95 -6.65
N TRP A 318 -10.46 3.19 -6.16
CA TRP A 318 -9.29 3.76 -5.48
C TRP A 318 -8.93 3.07 -4.16
N LEU A 319 -9.84 2.30 -3.57
CA LEU A 319 -9.59 1.52 -2.35
C LEU A 319 -8.71 0.28 -2.60
N PHE A 320 -8.67 -0.21 -3.83
CA PHE A 320 -8.15 -1.54 -4.15
C PHE A 320 -6.74 -1.54 -4.75
N ALA A 321 -6.07 -0.40 -4.83
CA ALA A 321 -4.76 -0.28 -5.50
C ALA A 321 -3.73 -1.30 -5.00
N ARG A 322 -3.56 -1.44 -3.67
CA ARG A 322 -2.63 -2.42 -3.09
C ARG A 322 -3.08 -3.86 -3.32
N ALA A 323 -4.37 -4.15 -3.12
CA ALA A 323 -4.89 -5.51 -3.33
C ALA A 323 -4.78 -5.94 -4.81
N VAL A 324 -5.00 -5.00 -5.76
CA VAL A 324 -4.76 -5.23 -7.19
C VAL A 324 -3.28 -5.50 -7.44
N GLY A 325 -2.38 -4.65 -6.92
CA GLY A 325 -0.94 -4.85 -7.07
C GLY A 325 -0.48 -6.20 -6.52
N CYS A 326 -0.92 -6.58 -5.32
CA CYS A 326 -0.62 -7.89 -4.73
C CYS A 326 -1.10 -9.04 -5.64
N GLY A 327 -2.27 -8.89 -6.25
CA GLY A 327 -2.78 -9.89 -7.18
C GLY A 327 -1.99 -9.98 -8.48
N LEU A 328 -1.37 -8.90 -8.92
CA LEU A 328 -0.52 -8.90 -10.13
C LEU A 328 0.82 -9.61 -9.91
N GLU A 329 1.28 -9.75 -8.67
CA GLU A 329 2.48 -10.51 -8.26
C GLU A 329 2.24 -12.02 -8.14
N MET A 330 1.00 -12.49 -8.12
CA MET A 330 0.64 -13.90 -7.95
C MET A 330 0.55 -14.64 -9.29
#